data_60262bf2ad1ad458e84c4dcf25da2dca
#
_entry.id   60262bf2ad1ad458e84c4dcf25da2dca
#
_cell.length_a   1.000
_cell.length_b   1.000
_cell.length_c   1.000
_cell.angle_alpha   90.00
_cell.angle_beta   90.00
_cell.angle_gamma   90.00
#
_symmetry.space_group_name_H-M   'P 1'
#
loop_
_entity.id
_entity.type
_entity.pdbx_description
1 polymer ?
#
loop_
_entity_poly.entity_id
_entity_poly.type
_entity_poly.pdbx_seq_one_letter_code
_entity_poly.pdbx_strand_id
1 'polypeptide(L)'
;MFAEVKSMLPVSGDDYDPQIITQIKAAVLDLESSTEIVLPGRVNITRRKKTETGVLTATETDEYEIVDNSTLKDELAITAIATWCNMRIGNPPNYDKLQEAYYALKGQMRLSKRYGHGGGDGCGR
;
A
#
# COMPACT_ATOMS: atom_id res chain seq x y z
N MET A 1 7.05 -4.80 -1.73
CA MET A 1 5.98 -3.86 -1.96
C MET A 1 6.15 -2.53 -1.26
N PHE A 2 6.54 -2.56 0.00
CA PHE A 2 6.68 -1.33 0.77
C PHE A 2 7.67 -0.37 0.10
N ALA A 3 8.82 -0.89 -0.30
CA ALA A 3 9.86 -0.05 -0.90
C ALA A 3 9.38 0.56 -2.21
N GLU A 4 8.62 -0.20 -2.97
CA GLU A 4 8.11 0.30 -4.24
C GLU A 4 7.13 1.44 -4.02
N VAL A 5 6.21 1.27 -3.07
CA VAL A 5 5.25 2.33 -2.76
C VAL A 5 6.00 3.56 -2.25
N LYS A 6 6.93 3.35 -1.33
CA LYS A 6 7.65 4.48 -0.74
C LYS A 6 8.43 5.26 -1.80
N SER A 7 8.98 4.56 -2.78
CA SER A 7 9.76 5.22 -3.82
C SER A 7 8.91 6.15 -4.67
N MET A 8 7.62 5.96 -4.69
CA MET A 8 6.71 6.80 -5.45
C MET A 8 6.18 7.99 -4.65
N LEU A 9 6.59 8.11 -3.40
CA LEU A 9 6.12 9.17 -2.53
C LEU A 9 7.18 10.25 -2.39
N PRO A 10 6.78 11.50 -2.21
CA PRO A 10 7.75 12.59 -2.05
C PRO A 10 8.25 12.69 -0.61
N VAL A 11 8.65 11.57 -0.05
CA VAL A 11 9.17 11.53 1.31
C VAL A 11 10.48 10.77 1.31
N SER A 12 11.31 11.06 2.28
CA SER A 12 12.56 10.35 2.44
C SER A 12 12.78 10.08 3.91
N GLY A 13 13.69 9.18 4.21
CA GLY A 13 13.94 8.82 5.59
C GLY A 13 12.87 7.89 6.12
N ASP A 14 12.90 7.68 7.42
CA ASP A 14 12.04 6.68 8.04
C ASP A 14 10.90 7.27 8.84
N ASP A 15 10.79 8.58 8.86
CA ASP A 15 9.81 9.23 9.73
C ASP A 15 8.38 8.89 9.35
N TYR A 16 8.14 8.67 8.08
CA TYR A 16 6.80 8.41 7.59
C TYR A 16 6.48 6.92 7.46
N ASP A 17 7.42 6.05 7.78
CA ASP A 17 7.21 4.63 7.57
C ASP A 17 5.95 4.08 8.24
N PRO A 18 5.67 4.42 9.51
CA PRO A 18 4.43 3.90 10.11
C PRO A 18 3.19 4.39 9.39
N GLN A 19 3.19 5.65 8.96
CA GLN A 19 2.05 6.19 8.24
C GLN A 19 1.90 5.52 6.88
N ILE A 20 3.01 5.27 6.21
CA ILE A 20 2.97 4.61 4.91
C ILE A 20 2.35 3.22 5.06
N ILE A 21 2.77 2.47 6.05
CA ILE A 21 2.22 1.14 6.27
C ILE A 21 0.73 1.20 6.54
N THR A 22 0.31 2.14 7.39
CA THR A 22 -1.10 2.29 7.71
C THR A 22 -1.91 2.63 6.47
N GLN A 23 -1.39 3.54 5.65
CA GLN A 23 -2.13 3.94 4.46
C GLN A 23 -2.13 2.87 3.39
N ILE A 24 -1.08 2.06 3.29
CA ILE A 24 -1.11 0.94 2.37
C ILE A 24 -2.25 -0.01 2.73
N LYS A 25 -2.39 -0.30 4.01
CA LYS A 25 -3.47 -1.19 4.46
C LYS A 25 -4.83 -0.58 4.22
N ALA A 26 -4.95 0.73 4.43
CA ALA A 26 -6.22 1.41 4.17
C ALA A 26 -6.55 1.40 2.67
N ALA A 27 -5.56 1.56 1.83
CA ALA A 27 -5.79 1.51 0.39
C ALA A 27 -6.28 0.14 -0.05
N VAL A 28 -5.67 -0.91 0.49
CA VAL A 28 -6.10 -2.27 0.16
C VAL A 28 -7.56 -2.47 0.55
N LEU A 29 -7.93 -2.00 1.74
CA LEU A 29 -9.31 -2.11 2.18
C LEU A 29 -10.24 -1.34 1.26
N ASP A 30 -9.86 -0.15 0.84
CA ASP A 30 -10.70 0.64 -0.04
C ASP A 30 -10.88 -0.04 -1.38
N LEU A 31 -9.79 -0.59 -1.93
CA LEU A 31 -9.87 -1.24 -3.22
C LEU A 31 -10.75 -2.47 -3.17
N GLU A 32 -10.64 -3.24 -2.11
CA GLU A 32 -11.36 -4.50 -2.03
C GLU A 32 -12.79 -4.34 -1.55
N SER A 33 -13.08 -3.30 -0.78
CA SER A 33 -14.41 -3.16 -0.21
C SER A 33 -15.33 -2.30 -1.05
N SER A 34 -14.81 -1.34 -1.79
CA SER A 34 -15.67 -0.41 -2.49
C SER A 34 -16.03 -0.88 -3.90
N THR A 35 -15.40 -1.92 -4.36
CA THR A 35 -15.65 -2.44 -5.70
C THR A 35 -15.56 -3.94 -5.61
N GLU A 36 -15.69 -4.60 -6.73
CA GLU A 36 -15.57 -6.04 -6.76
C GLU A 36 -14.16 -6.49 -7.12
N ILE A 37 -13.19 -5.67 -6.75
CA ILE A 37 -11.80 -5.96 -7.04
C ILE A 37 -11.28 -6.99 -6.06
N VAL A 38 -10.64 -8.01 -6.58
CA VAL A 38 -9.90 -8.97 -5.78
C VAL A 38 -8.45 -8.88 -6.21
N LEU A 39 -7.61 -8.45 -5.30
CA LEU A 39 -6.21 -8.24 -5.64
C LEU A 39 -5.49 -9.57 -5.86
N PRO A 40 -4.58 -9.63 -6.85
CA PRO A 40 -3.87 -10.88 -7.15
C PRO A 40 -2.66 -11.05 -6.23
N GLY A 41 -2.90 -11.05 -4.95
CA GLY A 41 -1.86 -11.18 -3.97
C GLY A 41 -2.25 -10.53 -2.68
N ARG A 42 -1.39 -10.62 -1.71
CA ARG A 42 -1.67 -10.09 -0.40
C ARG A 42 -0.64 -9.06 -0.01
N VAL A 43 -1.06 -8.15 0.85
CA VAL A 43 -0.16 -7.17 1.43
C VAL A 43 0.07 -7.57 2.87
N ASN A 44 1.32 -7.77 3.22
CA ASN A 44 1.68 -8.16 4.57
C ASN A 44 2.95 -7.41 4.94
N ILE A 45 2.78 -6.27 5.57
CA ILE A 45 3.89 -5.40 5.95
C ILE A 45 3.78 -5.10 7.43
N THR A 46 4.87 -5.31 8.15
CA THR A 46 4.92 -4.98 9.56
C THR A 46 6.18 -4.18 9.84
N ARG A 47 6.12 -3.36 10.86
CA ARG A 47 7.24 -2.60 11.34
C ARG A 47 7.51 -3.11 12.75
N ARG A 48 8.71 -3.61 12.97
CA ARG A 48 9.01 -4.13 14.27
C ARG A 48 10.30 -3.54 14.79
N LYS A 49 10.41 -3.51 16.10
CA LYS A 49 11.59 -2.96 16.73
C LYS A 49 12.74 -3.93 16.55
N LYS A 50 13.87 -3.38 16.17
CA LYS A 50 15.05 -4.16 16.00
C LYS A 50 15.65 -4.40 17.36
N THR A 51 15.82 -5.65 17.75
CA THR A 51 16.46 -5.93 19.02
C THR A 51 17.77 -6.60 18.74
N GLU A 52 18.78 -6.07 19.39
CA GLU A 52 20.05 -6.71 19.34
C GLU A 52 20.04 -7.75 20.38
N THR A 53 20.23 -8.96 19.98
CA THR A 53 20.15 -10.03 20.92
C THR A 53 21.28 -9.96 21.91
N GLY A 54 20.92 -10.01 23.14
CA GLY A 54 21.86 -10.24 24.18
C GLY A 54 22.57 -9.04 24.73
N VAL A 55 22.25 -7.90 24.22
CA VAL A 55 22.91 -6.72 24.74
C VAL A 55 21.88 -5.77 25.25
N LEU A 56 21.90 -5.62 26.53
CA LEU A 56 21.09 -4.65 27.13
C LEU A 56 21.87 -3.43 27.27
N THR A 57 21.81 -2.57 26.35
CA THR A 57 22.47 -1.33 26.50
C THR A 57 21.44 -0.34 26.91
N ALA A 58 21.81 0.50 27.71
CA ALA A 58 20.94 1.51 28.16
C ALA A 58 20.61 2.49 27.08
N THR A 59 21.40 2.55 26.08
CA THR A 59 21.07 3.44 25.03
C THR A 59 20.27 2.69 24.06
N GLU A 60 19.02 2.86 24.09
CA GLU A 60 18.24 2.35 23.10
C GLU A 60 18.13 3.28 22.03
N THR A 61 18.68 2.98 20.93
CA THR A 61 18.27 3.63 19.72
C THR A 61 17.08 2.84 19.30
N ASP A 62 15.98 3.45 19.26
CA ASP A 62 14.79 2.81 18.78
C ASP A 62 14.91 2.63 17.31
N GLU A 63 15.57 1.57 16.92
CA GLU A 63 15.67 1.23 15.51
C GLU A 63 14.59 0.24 15.16
N TYR A 64 13.98 0.44 14.01
CA TYR A 64 12.93 -0.43 13.55
C TYR A 64 13.28 -0.97 12.20
N GLU A 65 12.71 -2.10 11.86
CA GLU A 65 12.88 -2.67 10.53
C GLU A 65 11.51 -2.96 9.94
N ILE A 66 11.45 -2.90 8.64
CA ILE A 66 10.23 -3.20 7.91
C ILE A 66 10.31 -4.63 7.43
N VAL A 67 9.33 -5.43 7.80
CA VAL A 67 9.24 -6.80 7.32
C VAL A 67 8.10 -6.84 6.33
N ASP A 68 8.43 -7.12 5.09
CA ASP A 68 7.47 -7.07 4.00
C ASP A 68 7.38 -8.45 3.37
N ASN A 69 6.34 -9.17 3.70
CA ASN A 69 6.08 -10.50 3.16
C ASN A 69 4.92 -10.47 2.18
N SER A 70 4.74 -9.34 1.53
CA SER A 70 3.66 -9.18 0.57
C SER A 70 3.89 -10.02 -0.66
N THR A 71 2.83 -10.60 -1.18
CA THR A 71 2.88 -11.34 -2.43
C THR A 71 2.29 -10.55 -3.59
N LEU A 72 1.68 -9.40 -3.30
CA LEU A 72 1.11 -8.57 -4.36
C LEU A 72 2.23 -7.93 -5.15
N LYS A 73 2.23 -8.17 -6.46
CA LYS A 73 3.26 -7.64 -7.35
C LYS A 73 2.70 -6.96 -8.59
N ASP A 74 1.40 -6.81 -8.65
CA ASP A 74 0.76 -6.20 -9.79
C ASP A 74 1.02 -4.71 -9.83
N GLU A 75 1.55 -4.22 -10.93
CA GLU A 75 1.95 -2.82 -11.02
C GLU A 75 0.79 -1.86 -10.92
N LEU A 76 -0.33 -2.21 -11.53
CA LEU A 76 -1.48 -1.32 -11.49
C LEU A 76 -2.00 -1.18 -10.06
N ALA A 77 -2.08 -2.29 -9.34
CA ALA A 77 -2.52 -2.25 -7.95
C ALA A 77 -1.54 -1.47 -7.08
N ILE A 78 -0.25 -1.70 -7.28
CA ILE A 78 0.76 -0.99 -6.49
C ILE A 78 0.71 0.51 -6.78
N THR A 79 0.52 0.88 -8.03
CA THR A 79 0.39 2.29 -8.40
C THR A 79 -0.84 2.91 -7.74
N ALA A 80 -1.95 2.21 -7.72
CA ALA A 80 -3.16 2.71 -7.07
C ALA A 80 -2.91 2.91 -5.57
N ILE A 81 -2.25 1.95 -4.94
CA ILE A 81 -1.94 2.05 -3.52
C ILE A 81 -1.00 3.23 -3.26
N ALA A 82 0.02 3.39 -4.10
CA ALA A 82 0.95 4.50 -3.93
C ALA A 82 0.24 5.85 -4.12
N THR A 83 -0.68 5.93 -5.06
CA THR A 83 -1.45 7.16 -5.27
C THR A 83 -2.29 7.48 -4.04
N TRP A 84 -2.93 6.48 -3.47
CA TRP A 84 -3.68 6.67 -2.23
C TRP A 84 -2.77 7.20 -1.13
N CYS A 85 -1.60 6.59 -0.97
CA CYS A 85 -0.66 7.04 0.06
C CYS A 85 -0.22 8.48 -0.19
N ASN A 86 0.03 8.81 -1.44
CA ASN A 86 0.47 10.16 -1.79
C ASN A 86 -0.59 11.19 -1.45
N MET A 87 -1.87 10.84 -1.58
CA MET A 87 -2.94 11.75 -1.22
C MET A 87 -2.99 12.04 0.27
N ARG A 88 -2.56 11.08 1.08
CA ARG A 88 -2.80 11.15 2.51
C ARG A 88 -1.57 11.45 3.34
N ILE A 89 -0.40 11.39 2.74
CA ILE A 89 0.83 11.65 3.45
C ILE A 89 1.44 12.93 2.90
N GLY A 90 1.77 13.86 3.79
CA GLY A 90 2.45 15.06 3.38
C GLY A 90 1.58 16.17 2.82
N ASN A 91 0.27 16.00 2.86
CA ASN A 91 -0.64 17.08 2.50
C ASN A 91 -0.30 17.69 1.13
N PRO A 92 -0.37 16.93 0.06
CA PRO A 92 0.14 17.39 -1.24
C PRO A 92 -0.73 18.52 -1.81
N PRO A 93 -0.12 19.47 -2.52
CA PRO A 93 -0.87 20.55 -3.13
C PRO A 93 -1.72 20.13 -4.32
N ASN A 94 -1.42 18.98 -4.90
CA ASN A 94 -2.16 18.49 -6.05
C ASN A 94 -3.13 17.35 -5.66
N TYR A 95 -3.72 17.47 -4.48
CA TYR A 95 -4.60 16.44 -3.96
C TYR A 95 -5.72 16.07 -4.94
N ASP A 96 -6.34 17.09 -5.56
CA ASP A 96 -7.46 16.81 -6.46
C ASP A 96 -7.04 15.97 -7.64
N LYS A 97 -5.86 16.23 -8.19
CA LYS A 97 -5.38 15.45 -9.32
C LYS A 97 -5.03 14.03 -8.91
N LEU A 98 -4.48 13.86 -7.71
CA LEU A 98 -4.18 12.55 -7.21
C LEU A 98 -5.46 11.75 -6.99
N GLN A 99 -6.50 12.41 -6.50
CA GLN A 99 -7.77 11.76 -6.29
C GLN A 99 -8.37 11.29 -7.61
N GLU A 100 -8.32 12.11 -8.63
CA GLU A 100 -8.79 11.72 -9.95
C GLU A 100 -7.99 10.55 -10.49
N ALA A 101 -6.68 10.58 -10.31
CA ALA A 101 -5.84 9.48 -10.77
C ALA A 101 -6.18 8.18 -10.04
N TYR A 102 -6.43 8.28 -8.75
CA TYR A 102 -6.77 7.10 -7.97
C TYR A 102 -8.08 6.48 -8.47
N TYR A 103 -9.10 7.30 -8.68
CA TYR A 103 -10.37 6.79 -9.17
C TYR A 103 -10.24 6.21 -10.57
N ALA A 104 -9.41 6.81 -11.41
CA ALA A 104 -9.17 6.26 -12.74
C ALA A 104 -8.51 4.89 -12.66
N LEU A 105 -7.55 4.74 -11.75
CA LEU A 105 -6.89 3.46 -11.56
C LEU A 105 -7.87 2.40 -11.05
N LYS A 106 -8.73 2.78 -10.12
CA LYS A 106 -9.76 1.87 -9.65
C LYS A 106 -10.68 1.44 -10.78
N GLY A 107 -11.05 2.38 -11.65
CA GLY A 107 -11.88 2.04 -12.79
C GLY A 107 -11.22 1.05 -13.71
N GLN A 108 -9.93 1.24 -13.96
CA GLN A 108 -9.20 0.30 -14.78
C GLN A 108 -9.14 -1.08 -14.13
N MET A 109 -8.94 -1.12 -12.82
CA MET A 109 -8.88 -2.38 -12.11
C MET A 109 -10.21 -3.12 -12.20
N ARG A 110 -11.31 -2.39 -12.06
CA ARG A 110 -12.62 -3.02 -12.14
C ARG A 110 -12.88 -3.63 -13.50
N LEU A 111 -12.33 -3.04 -14.53
CA LEU A 111 -12.54 -3.54 -15.89
C LEU A 111 -11.58 -4.64 -16.28
N SER A 112 -10.56 -4.86 -15.47
CA SER A 112 -9.54 -5.84 -15.80
C SER A 112 -9.93 -7.20 -15.23
N LYS A 113 -9.81 -8.22 -16.05
CA LYS A 113 -10.10 -9.57 -15.59
C LYS A 113 -9.06 -10.10 -14.64
N ARG A 114 -7.94 -9.45 -14.59
CA ARG A 114 -6.85 -9.85 -13.74
C ARG A 114 -7.21 -9.85 -12.26
N TYR A 115 -8.17 -9.03 -11.87
CA TYR A 115 -8.51 -8.88 -10.48
C TYR A 115 -9.68 -9.73 -10.05
N GLY A 116 -10.05 -10.69 -10.85
CA GLY A 116 -11.09 -11.62 -10.51
C GLY A 116 -12.24 -10.89 -9.90
N HIS A 117 -13.33 -10.83 -10.41
CA HIS A 117 -14.43 -10.19 -9.80
C HIS A 117 -15.10 -11.20 -8.96
N GLY A 118 -15.16 -10.88 -7.72
CA GLY A 118 -15.75 -11.82 -6.80
C GLY A 118 -17.08 -12.24 -7.30
N GLY A 119 -17.23 -13.33 -7.64
CA GLY A 119 -18.43 -13.81 -8.09
C GLY A 119 -18.64 -13.72 -9.49
N GLY A 120 -18.01 -13.38 -9.95
CA GLY A 120 -18.38 -13.36 -11.19
C GLY A 120 -18.19 -14.36 -12.05
N ASP A 121 -18.31 -14.42 -11.69
CA ASP A 121 -18.43 -14.87 -12.35
C ASP A 121 -18.61 -15.19 -13.14
N GLY A 122 -18.47 -15.38 -13.06
CA GLY A 122 -18.73 -15.65 -13.74
C GLY A 122 -19.43 -15.56 -14.41
N CYS A 123 -19.88 -15.48 -14.31
CA CYS A 123 -20.49 -15.63 -14.91
C CYS A 123 -20.62 -15.38 -15.74
N GLY A 124 -20.26 -15.49 -15.90
CA GLY A 124 -20.41 -15.36 -16.69
C GLY A 124 -20.91 -14.87 -17.22
N ARG A 125 -21.00 -14.56 -16.97
CA ARG A 125 -21.46 -14.35 -17.35
C ARG A 125 -21.51 -14.32 -18.03
#